data_c9a640b059b2e9042205b11b6159e31a
#
_entry.id   c9a640b059b2e9042205b11b6159e31a
#
_cell.length_a   1.000
_cell.length_b   1.000
_cell.length_c   1.000
_cell.angle_alpha   90.00
_cell.angle_beta   90.00
_cell.angle_gamma   90.00
#
_symmetry.space_group_name_H-M   'P 1'
#
loop_
_entity.id
_entity.type
_entity.pdbx_description
1 polymer ?
#
loop_
_entity_poly.entity_id
_entity_poly.type
_entity_poly.pdbx_seq_one_letter_code
_entity_poly.pdbx_strand_id
1 'polypeptide(L)'
;MARGIAIVGTAVMVALLPGAVLAQSSFPNKPIKYVVGFAPGGPSDIISRVVGTKMGEILGTQVVIENKTGAGGAIATDAVARAEPDGHTLLNAPLSTAVNETLQKTIRYTMEIGRAHV
;
A
#
# COMPACT_ATOMS: atom_id res chain seq x y z
N MET A 1 -17.17 -45.53 63.83
CA MET A 1 -17.42 -44.15 63.46
C MET A 1 -16.12 -43.57 62.91
N ALA A 2 -16.00 -43.47 61.61
CA ALA A 2 -14.89 -42.74 60.98
C ALA A 2 -15.43 -42.22 59.62
N ARG A 3 -15.67 -40.94 59.55
CA ARG A 3 -16.17 -40.25 58.33
C ARG A 3 -14.97 -39.89 57.46
N GLY A 4 -14.80 -40.62 56.34
CA GLY A 4 -13.84 -40.29 55.32
C GLY A 4 -14.31 -39.11 54.48
N ILE A 5 -13.50 -38.05 54.46
CA ILE A 5 -13.69 -36.90 53.59
C ILE A 5 -12.99 -37.18 52.27
N ALA A 6 -13.74 -37.38 51.20
CA ALA A 6 -13.24 -37.46 49.85
C ALA A 6 -12.96 -36.06 49.33
N ILE A 7 -11.66 -35.75 49.08
CA ILE A 7 -11.22 -34.53 48.41
C ILE A 7 -11.33 -34.78 46.93
N VAL A 8 -12.34 -34.17 46.28
CA VAL A 8 -12.45 -34.17 44.81
C VAL A 8 -11.49 -33.12 44.27
N GLY A 9 -10.36 -33.57 43.71
CA GLY A 9 -9.42 -32.70 43.04
C GLY A 9 -9.95 -32.29 41.67
N THR A 10 -10.36 -31.01 41.53
CA THR A 10 -10.74 -30.45 40.27
C THR A 10 -9.50 -30.08 39.46
N ALA A 11 -9.17 -30.92 38.47
CA ALA A 11 -8.12 -30.64 37.51
C ALA A 11 -8.57 -29.53 36.56
N VAL A 12 -8.01 -28.35 36.73
CA VAL A 12 -8.18 -27.22 35.76
C VAL A 12 -7.31 -27.51 34.55
N MET A 13 -7.93 -27.98 33.49
CA MET A 13 -7.30 -28.20 32.20
C MET A 13 -7.20 -26.84 31.47
N VAL A 14 -6.06 -26.18 31.58
CA VAL A 14 -5.73 -24.98 30.83
C VAL A 14 -5.57 -25.37 29.36
N ALA A 15 -6.58 -25.11 28.54
CA ALA A 15 -6.52 -25.25 27.09
C ALA A 15 -5.57 -24.19 26.54
N LEU A 16 -4.36 -24.57 26.17
CA LEU A 16 -3.44 -23.79 25.34
C LEU A 16 -4.06 -23.65 23.95
N LEU A 17 -4.77 -22.55 23.74
CA LEU A 17 -5.16 -22.12 22.39
C LEU A 17 -3.88 -21.78 21.62
N PRO A 18 -3.57 -22.47 20.51
CA PRO A 18 -2.49 -22.00 19.64
C PRO A 18 -2.92 -20.64 19.09
N GLY A 19 -2.26 -19.58 19.54
CA GLY A 19 -2.42 -18.26 18.97
C GLY A 19 -2.18 -18.37 17.46
N ALA A 20 -3.22 -18.12 16.67
CA ALA A 20 -3.07 -17.96 15.23
C ALA A 20 -2.14 -16.77 15.01
N VAL A 21 -0.87 -17.05 14.80
CA VAL A 21 0.08 -16.07 14.28
C VAL A 21 -0.45 -15.74 12.90
N LEU A 22 -1.18 -14.60 12.79
CA LEU A 22 -1.52 -14.02 11.52
C LEU A 22 -0.19 -13.75 10.82
N ALA A 23 0.14 -14.60 9.85
CA ALA A 23 1.29 -14.42 9.00
C ALA A 23 1.10 -13.07 8.31
N GLN A 24 1.78 -12.05 8.82
CA GLN A 24 1.88 -10.77 8.15
C GLN A 24 2.52 -11.07 6.80
N SER A 25 1.74 -10.96 5.73
CA SER A 25 2.27 -11.11 4.39
C SER A 25 3.42 -10.11 4.23
N SER A 26 4.63 -10.62 4.00
CA SER A 26 5.82 -9.78 3.86
C SER A 26 5.61 -8.80 2.70
N PHE A 27 5.62 -7.50 3.00
CA PHE A 27 5.60 -6.47 1.95
C PHE A 27 7.02 -6.31 1.39
N PRO A 28 7.18 -6.20 0.07
CA PRO A 28 6.19 -6.40 -1.00
C PRO A 28 5.99 -7.89 -1.32
N ASN A 29 4.74 -8.33 -1.50
CA ASN A 29 4.40 -9.71 -1.86
C ASN A 29 3.98 -9.89 -3.32
N LYS A 30 3.95 -8.79 -4.09
CA LYS A 30 3.63 -8.73 -5.53
C LYS A 30 4.38 -7.56 -6.17
N PRO A 31 4.47 -7.48 -7.51
CA PRO A 31 5.08 -6.35 -8.19
C PRO A 31 4.44 -5.01 -7.81
N ILE A 32 5.26 -3.98 -7.70
CA ILE A 32 4.82 -2.61 -7.43
C ILE A 32 4.55 -1.92 -8.77
N LYS A 33 3.37 -1.34 -8.90
CA LYS A 33 2.99 -0.50 -10.04
C LYS A 33 3.37 0.95 -9.75
N TYR A 34 4.19 1.56 -10.60
CA TYR A 34 4.57 2.96 -10.47
C TYR A 34 3.99 3.76 -11.63
N VAL A 35 2.93 4.50 -11.35
CA VAL A 35 2.11 5.21 -12.34
C VAL A 35 2.70 6.58 -12.62
N VAL A 36 2.85 6.92 -13.90
CA VAL A 36 3.39 8.18 -14.41
C VAL A 36 2.33 8.86 -15.26
N GLY A 37 1.97 10.11 -14.93
CA GLY A 37 0.90 10.88 -15.60
C GLY A 37 1.31 11.48 -16.94
N PHE A 38 2.50 11.17 -17.46
CA PHE A 38 3.07 11.77 -18.67
C PHE A 38 3.57 10.72 -19.65
N ALA A 39 3.81 11.17 -20.89
CA ALA A 39 4.20 10.30 -21.98
C ALA A 39 5.54 9.58 -21.71
N PRO A 40 5.69 8.34 -22.20
CA PRO A 40 6.96 7.63 -22.16
C PRO A 40 8.08 8.44 -22.84
N GLY A 41 9.29 8.37 -22.26
CA GLY A 41 10.47 9.10 -22.75
C GLY A 41 10.56 10.55 -22.30
N GLY A 42 9.55 11.08 -21.63
CA GLY A 42 9.60 12.41 -21.00
C GLY A 42 10.39 12.42 -19.69
N PRO A 43 10.71 13.60 -19.14
CA PRO A 43 11.49 13.73 -17.90
C PRO A 43 10.94 12.91 -16.72
N SER A 44 9.64 12.96 -16.53
CA SER A 44 8.98 12.19 -15.47
C SER A 44 9.11 10.68 -15.64
N ASP A 45 9.02 10.20 -16.88
CA ASP A 45 9.17 8.78 -17.19
C ASP A 45 10.63 8.31 -16.96
N ILE A 46 11.61 9.09 -17.43
CA ILE A 46 13.03 8.77 -17.25
C ILE A 46 13.37 8.68 -15.77
N ILE A 47 12.98 9.67 -14.98
CA ILE A 47 13.20 9.68 -13.52
C ILE A 47 12.52 8.47 -12.88
N SER A 48 11.26 8.19 -13.24
CA SER A 48 10.53 7.06 -12.68
C SER A 48 11.17 5.72 -12.98
N ARG A 49 11.76 5.55 -14.16
CA ARG A 49 12.48 4.31 -14.53
C ARG A 49 13.74 4.13 -13.70
N VAL A 50 14.53 5.20 -13.51
CA VAL A 50 15.73 5.17 -12.69
C VAL A 50 15.40 4.85 -11.24
N VAL A 51 14.44 5.57 -10.67
CA VAL A 51 13.98 5.36 -9.29
C VAL A 51 13.35 3.99 -9.12
N GLY A 52 12.49 3.58 -10.05
CA GLY A 52 11.81 2.29 -10.02
C GLY A 52 12.77 1.10 -10.08
N THR A 53 13.80 1.18 -10.92
CA THR A 53 14.86 0.15 -10.97
C THR A 53 15.56 0.03 -9.62
N LYS A 54 15.98 1.15 -9.05
CA LYS A 54 16.69 1.15 -7.76
C LYS A 54 15.81 0.68 -6.61
N MET A 55 14.55 1.09 -6.62
CA MET A 55 13.56 0.65 -5.64
C MET A 55 13.30 -0.86 -5.74
N GLY A 56 13.20 -1.40 -6.95
CA GLY A 56 13.05 -2.84 -7.18
C GLY A 56 14.24 -3.66 -6.65
N GLU A 57 15.45 -3.18 -6.85
CA GLU A 57 16.67 -3.80 -6.30
C GLU A 57 16.64 -3.84 -4.75
N ILE A 58 16.27 -2.72 -4.11
CA ILE A 58 16.26 -2.61 -2.65
C ILE A 58 15.13 -3.45 -2.04
N LEU A 59 13.96 -3.45 -2.65
CA LEU A 59 12.78 -4.14 -2.14
C LEU A 59 12.70 -5.62 -2.55
N GLY A 60 13.58 -6.07 -3.44
CA GLY A 60 13.57 -7.45 -3.95
C GLY A 60 12.31 -7.80 -4.75
N THR A 61 11.68 -6.82 -5.40
CA THR A 61 10.48 -7.01 -6.22
C THR A 61 10.55 -6.23 -7.52
N GLN A 62 9.73 -6.62 -8.50
CA GLN A 62 9.63 -5.88 -9.75
C GLN A 62 8.84 -4.58 -9.55
N VAL A 63 9.38 -3.46 -10.08
CA VAL A 63 8.66 -2.18 -10.19
C VAL A 63 8.30 -1.96 -11.65
N VAL A 64 7.01 -1.92 -11.94
CA VAL A 64 6.46 -1.76 -13.29
C VAL A 64 6.03 -0.32 -13.50
N ILE A 65 6.65 0.36 -14.48
CA ILE A 65 6.27 1.73 -14.85
C ILE A 65 5.05 1.67 -15.77
N GLU A 66 3.98 2.36 -15.39
CA GLU A 66 2.75 2.47 -16.17
C GLU A 66 2.47 3.94 -16.51
N ASN A 67 2.52 4.30 -17.79
CA ASN A 67 2.22 5.67 -18.23
C ASN A 67 0.72 5.84 -18.49
N LYS A 68 0.06 6.70 -17.71
CA LYS A 68 -1.36 7.09 -17.86
C LYS A 68 -1.44 8.58 -18.16
N THR A 69 -1.38 8.93 -19.44
CA THR A 69 -1.36 10.33 -19.88
C THR A 69 -2.75 10.95 -19.91
N GLY A 70 -2.80 12.26 -19.76
CA GLY A 70 -4.01 13.08 -19.96
C GLY A 70 -4.30 14.03 -18.82
N ALA A 71 -4.98 15.12 -19.15
CA ALA A 71 -5.43 16.17 -18.22
C ALA A 71 -4.33 16.66 -17.26
N GLY A 72 -3.08 16.85 -17.76
CA GLY A 72 -1.97 17.31 -16.93
C GLY A 72 -1.58 16.34 -15.80
N GLY A 73 -1.82 15.04 -15.96
CA GLY A 73 -1.55 14.01 -14.96
C GLY A 73 -2.75 13.66 -14.06
N ALA A 74 -3.88 14.35 -14.20
CA ALA A 74 -5.05 14.12 -13.36
C ALA A 74 -5.62 12.69 -13.53
N ILE A 75 -5.55 12.12 -14.74
CA ILE A 75 -6.02 10.75 -15.01
C ILE A 75 -5.18 9.73 -14.23
N ALA A 76 -3.87 9.89 -14.21
CA ALA A 76 -2.97 9.03 -13.44
C ALA A 76 -3.24 9.14 -11.94
N THR A 77 -3.39 10.36 -11.44
CA THR A 77 -3.65 10.64 -10.03
C THR A 77 -4.99 10.05 -9.58
N ASP A 78 -6.06 10.22 -10.35
CA ASP A 78 -7.37 9.63 -10.05
C ASP A 78 -7.32 8.08 -10.06
N ALA A 79 -6.57 7.49 -10.99
CA ALA A 79 -6.39 6.05 -11.05
C ALA A 79 -5.67 5.50 -9.81
N VAL A 80 -4.63 6.19 -9.32
CA VAL A 80 -3.91 5.78 -8.12
C VAL A 80 -4.74 6.03 -6.86
N ALA A 81 -5.47 7.13 -6.79
CA ALA A 81 -6.36 7.44 -5.66
C ALA A 81 -7.47 6.39 -5.46
N ARG A 82 -7.86 5.67 -6.54
CA ARG A 82 -8.85 4.58 -6.48
C ARG A 82 -8.24 3.19 -6.39
N ALA A 83 -6.93 3.07 -6.44
CA ALA A 83 -6.26 1.78 -6.30
C ALA A 83 -6.40 1.26 -4.86
N GLU A 84 -6.17 -0.03 -4.68
CA GLU A 84 -6.10 -0.63 -3.35
C GLU A 84 -5.01 0.04 -2.50
N PRO A 85 -5.30 0.43 -1.25
CA PRO A 85 -4.35 1.11 -0.38
C PRO A 85 -3.37 0.13 0.29
N ASP A 86 -2.81 -0.79 -0.48
CA ASP A 86 -1.91 -1.86 -0.02
C ASP A 86 -0.42 -1.55 -0.23
N GLY A 87 -0.10 -0.34 -0.70
CA GLY A 87 1.27 0.11 -0.96
C GLY A 87 1.88 -0.39 -2.28
N HIS A 88 1.17 -1.19 -3.08
CA HIS A 88 1.69 -1.72 -4.35
C HIS A 88 1.35 -0.86 -5.58
N THR A 89 0.65 0.26 -5.39
CA THR A 89 0.39 1.24 -6.46
C THR A 89 0.87 2.61 -6.03
N LEU A 90 1.87 3.13 -6.71
CA LEU A 90 2.51 4.41 -6.42
C LEU A 90 2.28 5.39 -7.55
N LEU A 91 2.28 6.68 -7.24
CA LEU A 91 2.17 7.77 -8.21
C LEU A 91 3.49 8.54 -8.29
N ASN A 92 3.99 8.80 -9.50
CA ASN A 92 4.91 9.90 -9.71
C ASN A 92 4.08 11.19 -9.73
N ALA A 93 4.11 11.93 -8.62
CA ALA A 93 3.33 13.16 -8.44
C ALA A 93 4.21 14.40 -8.72
N PRO A 94 4.23 14.93 -9.94
CA PRO A 94 4.92 16.18 -10.23
C PRO A 94 4.17 17.37 -9.63
N LEU A 95 4.82 18.54 -9.59
CA LEU A 95 4.24 19.76 -9.04
C LEU A 95 2.87 20.10 -9.65
N SER A 96 2.65 19.78 -10.93
CA SER A 96 1.35 19.97 -11.60
C SER A 96 0.20 19.25 -10.92
N THR A 97 0.44 18.16 -10.22
CA THR A 97 -0.59 17.43 -9.48
C THR A 97 -1.17 18.28 -8.34
N ALA A 98 -0.31 18.95 -7.59
CA ALA A 98 -0.73 19.87 -6.53
C ALA A 98 -1.41 21.14 -7.08
N VAL A 99 -0.88 21.67 -8.18
CA VAL A 99 -1.47 22.84 -8.85
C VAL A 99 -2.86 22.52 -9.40
N ASN A 100 -3.04 21.35 -9.99
CA ASN A 100 -4.33 20.90 -10.52
C ASN A 100 -5.40 20.82 -9.44
N GLU A 101 -5.07 20.41 -8.22
CA GLU A 101 -6.02 20.36 -7.10
C GLU A 101 -6.65 21.74 -6.83
N THR A 102 -5.85 22.79 -6.96
CA THR A 102 -6.33 24.17 -6.71
C THR A 102 -7.07 24.76 -7.92
N LEU A 103 -6.64 24.43 -9.14
CA LEU A 103 -7.15 25.07 -10.37
C LEU A 103 -8.32 24.35 -11.02
N GLN A 104 -8.46 23.04 -10.83
CA GLN A 104 -9.49 22.24 -11.51
C GLN A 104 -10.64 21.90 -10.57
N LYS A 105 -11.81 22.47 -10.79
CA LYS A 105 -13.03 22.24 -9.99
C LYS A 105 -13.61 20.81 -10.11
N THR A 106 -13.14 20.01 -11.05
CA THR A 106 -13.64 18.65 -11.35
C THR A 106 -12.76 17.53 -10.80
N ILE A 107 -11.74 17.86 -10.04
CA ILE A 107 -10.84 16.87 -9.46
C ILE A 107 -11.53 16.10 -8.32
N ARG A 108 -11.32 14.78 -8.30
CA ARG A 108 -11.89 13.84 -7.32
C ARG A 108 -10.85 13.29 -6.34
N TYR A 109 -9.72 13.98 -6.17
CA TYR A 109 -8.67 13.61 -5.23
C TYR A 109 -8.21 14.84 -4.45
N THR A 110 -7.65 14.63 -3.27
CA THR A 110 -6.96 15.65 -2.47
C THR A 110 -5.52 15.19 -2.22
N MET A 111 -4.58 16.14 -2.18
CA MET A 111 -3.16 15.85 -1.89
C MET A 111 -2.91 15.53 -0.40
N GLU A 112 -3.93 15.54 0.42
CA GLU A 112 -3.86 15.00 1.79
C GLU A 112 -3.73 13.46 1.82
N ILE A 113 -3.49 12.85 0.67
CA ILE A 113 -3.19 11.43 0.50
C ILE A 113 -1.81 11.15 1.09
N GLY A 114 -1.74 10.96 2.35
CA GLY A 114 -0.48 10.63 3.05
C GLY A 114 -0.73 10.31 4.50
N ARG A 115 -1.95 10.48 4.95
CA ARG A 115 -2.36 9.99 6.25
C ARG A 115 -3.14 8.71 6.05
N ALA A 116 -2.42 7.57 6.20
CA ALA A 116 -3.11 6.34 6.50
C ALA A 116 -4.01 6.63 7.69
N HIS A 117 -5.32 6.47 7.51
CA HIS A 117 -6.22 6.42 8.65
C HIS A 117 -5.81 5.19 9.47
N VAL A 118 -5.17 5.46 10.59
CA VAL A 118 -4.96 4.48 11.65
C VAL A 118 -6.27 4.31 12.39
#